data_56f37e6284c57381597e6f462fbd2d3d
#
_entry.id   56f37e6284c57381597e6f462fbd2d3d
#
_cell.length_a   1.000
_cell.length_b   1.000
_cell.length_c   1.000
_cell.angle_alpha   90.00
_cell.angle_beta   90.00
_cell.angle_gamma   90.00
#
_symmetry.space_group_name_H-M   'P 1'
#
loop_
_entity.id
_entity.type
_entity.pdbx_description
1 polymer ?
#
loop_
_entity_poly.entity_id
_entity_poly.type
_entity_poly.pdbx_seq_one_letter_code
_entity_poly.pdbx_strand_id
1 'polypeptide(L)'
;NAHLLAIAPNASSSIICGGTSPSIEPYRANVYTHKTLSGSYQVRNKYLEKLLKKKGLSMDTREKIWKDMAIANGSVQDIEVLSDEEKEVFKTATEINQIYIVEHAHMRQEYVCQSQSVNLFFTMPKATESQSVHDEYLQYVNDVHWYGMNKLKSLYYFRSDAARSAENVNVKIQRVKLEDVECLSCEG
;
A
#
# COMPACT_ATOMS: atom_id res chain seq x y z
N ASN A 1 27.01 13.97 -18.93
CA ASN A 1 25.60 13.63 -18.78
C ASN A 1 24.93 14.70 -17.93
N ALA A 2 23.78 15.23 -18.40
CA ALA A 2 23.03 16.25 -17.67
C ALA A 2 22.21 15.65 -16.51
N HIS A 3 21.78 14.37 -16.64
CA HIS A 3 20.95 13.68 -15.67
C HIS A 3 21.43 12.24 -15.48
N LEU A 4 21.53 11.81 -14.22
CA LEU A 4 22.08 10.51 -13.85
C LEU A 4 21.11 9.65 -13.05
N LEU A 5 20.28 10.25 -12.18
CA LEU A 5 19.47 9.55 -11.20
C LEU A 5 18.01 9.98 -11.23
N ALA A 6 17.12 9.01 -11.20
CA ALA A 6 15.68 9.15 -10.99
C ALA A 6 15.18 7.98 -10.13
N ILE A 7 14.06 8.15 -9.43
CA ILE A 7 13.39 7.06 -8.73
C ILE A 7 12.14 6.69 -9.50
N ALA A 8 12.21 5.52 -10.16
CA ALA A 8 11.10 4.95 -10.93
C ALA A 8 10.09 4.23 -10.01
N PRO A 9 8.84 3.97 -10.46
CA PRO A 9 7.81 3.31 -9.66
C PRO A 9 8.15 1.88 -9.22
N ASN A 10 8.91 1.13 -9.99
CA ASN A 10 9.41 -0.24 -9.71
C ASN A 10 8.34 -1.24 -9.25
N ALA A 11 7.09 -1.10 -9.70
CA ALA A 11 5.96 -1.90 -9.22
C ALA A 11 6.15 -3.41 -9.43
N SER A 12 6.57 -3.83 -10.64
CA SER A 12 6.80 -5.25 -10.94
C SER A 12 8.16 -5.72 -10.45
N SER A 13 9.20 -4.87 -10.58
CA SER A 13 10.57 -5.20 -10.15
C SER A 13 10.64 -5.47 -8.65
N SER A 14 9.89 -4.74 -7.83
CA SER A 14 9.85 -4.93 -6.38
C SER A 14 9.36 -6.31 -5.98
N ILE A 15 8.43 -6.89 -6.72
CA ILE A 15 7.92 -8.26 -6.49
C ILE A 15 9.00 -9.29 -6.81
N ILE A 16 9.68 -9.15 -7.96
CA ILE A 16 10.75 -10.04 -8.41
C ILE A 16 11.95 -9.95 -7.48
N CYS A 17 12.29 -8.75 -7.00
CA CYS A 17 13.39 -8.50 -6.07
C CYS A 17 13.07 -8.86 -4.61
N GLY A 18 12.22 -9.86 -4.39
CA GLY A 18 11.97 -10.45 -3.07
C GLY A 18 10.85 -9.76 -2.26
N GLY A 19 9.90 -9.13 -2.94
CA GLY A 19 8.73 -8.52 -2.30
C GLY A 19 9.09 -7.31 -1.45
N THR A 20 9.95 -6.44 -1.93
CA THR A 20 10.21 -5.12 -1.35
C THR A 20 9.10 -4.14 -1.75
N SER A 21 8.94 -3.05 -1.01
CA SER A 21 7.99 -2.00 -1.41
C SER A 21 8.47 -1.28 -2.68
N PRO A 22 7.57 -0.89 -3.60
CA PRO A 22 7.93 -0.10 -4.77
C PRO A 22 8.30 1.33 -4.36
N SER A 23 9.14 2.01 -5.17
CA SER A 23 9.44 3.46 -5.07
C SER A 23 9.93 3.97 -3.72
N ILE A 24 10.49 3.13 -2.85
CA ILE A 24 10.90 3.52 -1.48
C ILE A 24 9.68 4.03 -0.67
N GLU A 25 8.54 3.42 -0.86
CA GLU A 25 7.28 3.75 -0.19
C GLU A 25 6.96 2.73 0.90
N PRO A 26 6.14 3.07 1.91
CA PRO A 26 5.65 2.09 2.88
C PRO A 26 4.75 1.04 2.21
N TYR A 27 4.64 -0.13 2.83
CA TYR A 27 3.71 -1.16 2.36
C TYR A 27 2.27 -0.68 2.43
N ARG A 28 1.50 -0.92 1.37
CA ARG A 28 0.07 -0.59 1.35
C ARG A 28 -0.77 -1.48 2.25
N ALA A 29 -0.34 -2.72 2.44
CA ALA A 29 -0.99 -3.71 3.29
C ALA A 29 0.03 -4.78 3.69
N ASN A 30 -0.08 -5.33 4.90
CA ASN A 30 0.78 -6.43 5.35
C ASN A 30 0.34 -7.79 4.78
N VAL A 31 -0.90 -7.87 4.28
CA VAL A 31 -1.43 -9.02 3.55
C VAL A 31 -2.35 -8.54 2.43
N TYR A 32 -2.21 -9.10 1.24
CA TYR A 32 -3.06 -8.78 0.09
C TYR A 32 -3.12 -9.94 -0.91
N THR A 33 -4.12 -9.94 -1.77
CA THR A 33 -4.23 -10.90 -2.86
C THR A 33 -3.59 -10.34 -4.12
N HIS A 34 -2.56 -11.01 -4.60
CA HIS A 34 -1.93 -10.72 -5.89
C HIS A 34 -2.58 -11.58 -6.97
N LYS A 35 -3.17 -10.95 -7.97
CA LYS A 35 -3.78 -11.63 -9.11
C LYS A 35 -2.80 -11.66 -10.27
N THR A 36 -2.60 -12.83 -10.85
CA THR A 36 -1.80 -13.06 -12.05
C THR A 36 -2.62 -13.83 -13.08
N LEU A 37 -2.13 -13.95 -14.30
CA LEU A 37 -2.76 -14.78 -15.34
C LEU A 37 -2.89 -16.25 -14.93
N SER A 38 -1.96 -16.76 -14.11
CA SER A 38 -1.94 -18.14 -13.62
C SER A 38 -2.75 -18.36 -12.34
N GLY A 39 -3.32 -17.33 -11.72
CA GLY A 39 -4.15 -17.45 -10.52
C GLY A 39 -4.00 -16.31 -9.53
N SER A 40 -4.60 -16.49 -8.36
CA SER A 40 -4.57 -15.53 -7.28
C SER A 40 -3.77 -16.09 -6.10
N TYR A 41 -2.82 -15.31 -5.60
CA TYR A 41 -1.92 -15.70 -4.52
C TYR A 41 -2.03 -14.70 -3.38
N GLN A 42 -2.09 -15.19 -2.14
CA GLN A 42 -1.98 -14.34 -0.97
C GLN A 42 -0.51 -14.00 -0.70
N VAL A 43 -0.20 -12.73 -0.72
CA VAL A 43 1.13 -12.20 -0.37
C VAL A 43 1.09 -11.70 1.05
N ARG A 44 2.07 -12.10 1.86
CA ARG A 44 2.21 -11.74 3.28
C ARG A 44 3.53 -11.01 3.51
N ASN A 45 3.52 -10.05 4.41
CA ASN A 45 4.74 -9.36 4.80
C ASN A 45 5.70 -10.34 5.49
N LYS A 46 6.81 -10.64 4.84
CA LYS A 46 7.81 -11.62 5.31
C LYS A 46 8.45 -11.27 6.65
N TYR A 47 8.53 -9.99 6.98
CA TYR A 47 9.10 -9.52 8.24
C TYR A 47 8.13 -9.73 9.39
N LEU A 48 6.85 -9.43 9.16
CA LEU A 48 5.79 -9.71 10.13
C LEU A 48 5.62 -11.21 10.35
N GLU A 49 5.69 -12.04 9.30
CA GLU A 49 5.68 -13.50 9.43
C GLU A 49 6.82 -14.01 10.31
N LYS A 50 8.04 -13.46 10.14
CA LYS A 50 9.19 -13.79 10.99
C LYS A 50 8.96 -13.39 12.43
N LEU A 51 8.37 -12.22 12.67
CA LEU A 51 8.05 -11.73 14.02
C LEU A 51 7.02 -12.64 14.71
N LEU A 52 5.93 -12.98 14.03
CA LEU A 52 4.89 -13.88 14.57
C LEU A 52 5.45 -15.28 14.90
N LYS A 53 6.37 -15.79 14.09
CA LYS A 53 7.10 -17.05 14.38
C LYS A 53 7.99 -16.90 15.62
N LYS A 54 8.73 -15.80 15.73
CA LYS A 54 9.62 -15.54 16.88
C LYS A 54 8.83 -15.43 18.20
N LYS A 55 7.59 -14.97 18.16
CA LYS A 55 6.69 -14.94 19.33
C LYS A 55 6.19 -16.33 19.77
N GLY A 56 6.55 -17.40 19.08
CA GLY A 56 6.18 -18.77 19.44
C GLY A 56 4.70 -19.11 19.20
N LEU A 57 4.00 -18.35 18.37
CA LEU A 57 2.58 -18.57 18.07
C LEU A 57 2.39 -19.84 17.24
N SER A 58 1.34 -20.61 17.57
CA SER A 58 0.95 -21.80 16.82
C SER A 58 0.64 -21.45 15.35
N MET A 59 0.68 -22.42 14.47
CA MET A 59 0.35 -22.22 13.06
C MET A 59 -1.09 -21.74 12.91
N ASP A 60 -2.04 -22.33 13.64
CA ASP A 60 -3.46 -21.97 13.57
C ASP A 60 -3.70 -20.54 14.04
N THR A 61 -3.04 -20.12 15.13
CA THR A 61 -3.13 -18.74 15.63
C THR A 61 -2.61 -17.74 14.60
N ARG A 62 -1.48 -18.04 13.96
CA ARG A 62 -0.93 -17.17 12.90
C ARG A 62 -1.85 -17.09 11.68
N GLU A 63 -2.44 -18.21 11.25
CA GLU A 63 -3.39 -18.21 10.14
C GLU A 63 -4.66 -17.39 10.48
N LYS A 64 -5.13 -17.44 11.72
CA LYS A 64 -6.23 -16.58 12.18
C LYS A 64 -5.83 -15.10 12.10
N ILE A 65 -4.66 -14.73 12.61
CA ILE A 65 -4.14 -13.35 12.54
C ILE A 65 -4.07 -12.85 11.09
N TRP A 66 -3.59 -13.68 10.13
CA TRP A 66 -3.55 -13.30 8.73
C TRP A 66 -4.94 -13.08 8.11
N LYS A 67 -5.95 -13.86 8.54
CA LYS A 67 -7.33 -13.67 8.10
C LYS A 67 -7.91 -12.36 8.67
N ASP A 68 -7.69 -12.11 9.95
CA ASP A 68 -8.16 -10.89 10.63
C ASP A 68 -7.54 -9.64 9.98
N MET A 69 -6.23 -9.65 9.73
CA MET A 69 -5.56 -8.58 8.98
C MET A 69 -6.10 -8.40 7.56
N ALA A 70 -6.43 -9.49 6.85
CA ALA A 70 -6.98 -9.39 5.50
C ALA A 70 -8.34 -8.69 5.50
N ILE A 71 -9.16 -8.90 6.53
CA ILE A 71 -10.43 -8.20 6.74
C ILE A 71 -10.18 -6.71 7.06
N ALA A 72 -9.15 -6.41 7.84
CA ALA A 72 -8.72 -5.05 8.21
C ALA A 72 -7.83 -4.38 7.14
N ASN A 73 -7.97 -4.72 5.85
CA ASN A 73 -7.18 -4.15 4.75
C ASN A 73 -5.65 -4.27 4.92
N GLY A 74 -5.20 -5.26 5.66
CA GLY A 74 -3.78 -5.51 5.93
C GLY A 74 -3.21 -4.72 7.11
N SER A 75 -4.04 -4.00 7.87
CA SER A 75 -3.66 -3.33 9.11
C SER A 75 -3.30 -4.32 10.21
N VAL A 76 -2.37 -3.92 11.07
CA VAL A 76 -1.99 -4.65 12.29
C VAL A 76 -2.53 -4.01 13.57
N GLN A 77 -3.25 -2.90 13.46
CA GLN A 77 -3.61 -2.08 14.63
C GLN A 77 -4.49 -2.82 15.64
N ASP A 78 -5.35 -3.71 15.18
CA ASP A 78 -6.27 -4.50 16.01
C ASP A 78 -5.68 -5.84 16.49
N ILE A 79 -4.39 -6.11 16.24
CA ILE A 79 -3.75 -7.38 16.59
C ILE A 79 -3.17 -7.30 17.99
N GLU A 80 -3.83 -7.93 18.96
CA GLU A 80 -3.50 -7.87 20.40
C GLU A 80 -2.13 -8.45 20.75
N VAL A 81 -1.63 -9.43 20.00
CA VAL A 81 -0.33 -10.09 20.25
C VAL A 81 0.88 -9.22 19.89
N LEU A 82 0.66 -8.10 19.22
CA LEU A 82 1.69 -7.14 18.88
C LEU A 82 1.73 -6.01 19.91
N SER A 83 2.93 -5.59 20.30
CA SER A 83 3.12 -4.38 21.10
C SER A 83 2.83 -3.13 20.28
N ASP A 84 2.59 -2.00 20.93
CA ASP A 84 2.36 -0.72 20.25
C ASP A 84 3.55 -0.32 19.38
N GLU A 85 4.78 -0.58 19.84
CA GLU A 85 6.00 -0.34 19.05
C GLU A 85 6.06 -1.21 17.80
N GLU A 86 5.66 -2.49 17.89
CA GLU A 86 5.59 -3.39 16.74
C GLU A 86 4.48 -2.95 15.76
N LYS A 87 3.34 -2.49 16.27
CA LYS A 87 2.25 -1.95 15.43
C LYS A 87 2.71 -0.69 14.68
N GLU A 88 3.47 0.20 15.33
CA GLU A 88 4.05 1.38 14.66
C GLU A 88 4.96 1.00 13.49
N VAL A 89 5.80 -0.04 13.66
CA VAL A 89 6.73 -0.51 12.61
C VAL A 89 5.98 -1.09 11.40
N PHE A 90 4.83 -1.73 11.63
CA PHE A 90 4.04 -2.37 10.56
C PHE A 90 2.83 -1.57 10.10
N LYS A 91 2.79 -0.27 10.38
CA LYS A 91 1.78 0.64 9.81
C LYS A 91 1.75 0.52 8.29
N THR A 92 0.54 0.52 7.75
CA THR A 92 0.30 0.57 6.30
C THR A 92 0.48 1.99 5.77
N ALA A 93 0.62 2.13 4.47
CA ALA A 93 0.84 3.44 3.83
C ALA A 93 -0.26 4.47 4.17
N THR A 94 -1.51 4.03 4.31
CA THR A 94 -2.64 4.90 4.66
C THR A 94 -2.70 5.28 6.14
N GLU A 95 -2.01 4.54 7.01
CA GLU A 95 -1.95 4.81 8.45
C GLU A 95 -0.82 5.78 8.83
N ILE A 96 0.07 6.06 7.89
CA ILE A 96 1.19 6.99 8.06
C ILE A 96 0.74 8.38 7.61
N ASN A 97 1.10 9.43 8.37
CA ASN A 97 0.89 10.79 7.93
C ASN A 97 1.70 11.06 6.65
N GLN A 98 1.01 11.45 5.58
CA GLN A 98 1.59 11.61 4.25
C GLN A 98 2.64 12.74 4.17
N ILE A 99 2.62 13.67 5.09
CA ILE A 99 3.68 14.69 5.24
C ILE A 99 5.04 14.01 5.40
N TYR A 100 5.14 12.92 6.20
CA TYR A 100 6.40 12.21 6.39
C TYR A 100 6.89 11.50 5.11
N ILE A 101 5.98 11.06 4.25
CA ILE A 101 6.35 10.49 2.94
C ILE A 101 6.99 11.57 2.06
N VAL A 102 6.40 12.77 2.05
CA VAL A 102 6.95 13.92 1.33
C VAL A 102 8.30 14.35 1.91
N GLU A 103 8.45 14.39 3.24
CA GLU A 103 9.72 14.73 3.91
C GLU A 103 10.84 13.76 3.54
N HIS A 104 10.56 12.46 3.61
CA HIS A 104 11.52 11.43 3.17
C HIS A 104 11.93 11.59 1.70
N ALA A 105 10.98 11.90 0.84
CA ALA A 105 11.26 12.15 -0.56
C ALA A 105 12.05 13.44 -0.76
N HIS A 106 11.75 14.49 0.00
CA HIS A 106 12.48 15.76 -0.03
C HIS A 106 13.94 15.58 0.37
N MET A 107 14.21 14.87 1.46
CA MET A 107 15.58 14.56 1.88
C MET A 107 16.39 13.84 0.79
N ARG A 108 15.76 12.97 0.01
CA ARG A 108 16.40 12.29 -1.13
C ARG A 108 16.53 13.19 -2.36
N GLN A 109 15.66 14.19 -2.52
CA GLN A 109 15.62 15.03 -3.71
C GLN A 109 16.92 15.80 -3.97
N GLU A 110 17.67 16.11 -2.92
CA GLU A 110 18.99 16.76 -3.02
C GLU A 110 20.01 15.89 -3.77
N TYR A 111 19.87 14.56 -3.70
CA TYR A 111 20.77 13.58 -4.30
C TYR A 111 20.23 12.96 -5.60
N VAL A 112 19.01 13.32 -6.01
CA VAL A 112 18.34 12.78 -7.19
C VAL A 112 18.13 13.93 -8.19
N CYS A 113 18.88 13.91 -9.29
CA CYS A 113 18.86 14.99 -10.27
C CYS A 113 17.56 15.10 -11.07
N GLN A 114 16.77 14.03 -11.16
CA GLN A 114 15.45 14.01 -11.79
C GLN A 114 14.34 13.88 -10.77
N SER A 115 13.13 13.56 -11.23
CA SER A 115 11.97 13.35 -10.39
C SER A 115 12.01 12.01 -9.65
N GLN A 116 11.19 11.91 -8.63
CA GLN A 116 10.88 10.70 -7.89
C GLN A 116 9.41 10.34 -8.08
N SER A 117 9.10 9.05 -8.25
CA SER A 117 7.72 8.55 -8.29
C SER A 117 7.17 8.44 -6.88
N VAL A 118 6.71 9.56 -6.31
CA VAL A 118 6.15 9.62 -4.97
C VAL A 118 4.64 9.49 -5.03
N ASN A 119 4.11 8.38 -4.52
CA ASN A 119 2.67 8.19 -4.35
C ASN A 119 2.24 8.68 -2.96
N LEU A 120 1.07 9.28 -2.91
CA LEU A 120 0.40 9.66 -1.67
C LEU A 120 -0.82 8.76 -1.45
N PHE A 121 -1.06 8.37 -0.21
CA PHE A 121 -2.07 7.37 0.15
C PHE A 121 -3.06 7.96 1.15
N PHE A 122 -4.32 8.03 0.77
CA PHE A 122 -5.36 8.60 1.60
C PHE A 122 -6.53 7.64 1.74
N THR A 123 -7.17 7.64 2.88
CA THR A 123 -8.42 6.93 3.10
C THR A 123 -9.56 7.96 3.11
N MET A 124 -10.48 7.84 2.16
CA MET A 124 -11.63 8.73 2.11
C MET A 124 -12.57 8.48 3.29
N PRO A 125 -13.11 9.54 3.91
CA PRO A 125 -14.20 9.42 4.86
C PRO A 125 -15.39 8.67 4.24
N LYS A 126 -16.13 7.95 5.06
CA LYS A 126 -17.36 7.30 4.60
C LYS A 126 -18.42 8.36 4.30
N ALA A 127 -19.28 8.08 3.33
CA ALA A 127 -20.37 8.98 2.96
C ALA A 127 -21.34 9.31 4.13
N THR A 128 -21.33 8.47 5.17
CA THR A 128 -22.12 8.64 6.40
C THR A 128 -21.47 9.54 7.44
N GLU A 129 -20.20 9.91 7.25
CA GLU A 129 -19.48 10.82 8.14
C GLU A 129 -20.02 12.26 8.03
N SER A 130 -19.77 13.07 9.06
CA SER A 130 -20.19 14.45 9.08
C SER A 130 -19.46 15.31 8.03
N GLN A 131 -20.06 16.43 7.62
CA GLN A 131 -19.42 17.37 6.70
C GLN A 131 -18.09 17.89 7.25
N SER A 132 -17.98 18.11 8.56
CA SER A 132 -16.73 18.53 9.21
C SER A 132 -15.58 17.54 8.97
N VAL A 133 -15.85 16.23 9.05
CA VAL A 133 -14.84 15.19 8.79
C VAL A 133 -14.38 15.21 7.32
N HIS A 134 -15.31 15.46 6.40
CA HIS A 134 -14.98 15.62 4.98
C HIS A 134 -14.14 16.88 4.73
N ASP A 135 -14.47 17.99 5.37
CA ASP A 135 -13.74 19.24 5.23
C ASP A 135 -12.31 19.14 5.82
N GLU A 136 -12.15 18.50 6.99
CA GLU A 136 -10.85 18.21 7.58
C GLU A 136 -10.00 17.31 6.68
N TYR A 137 -10.61 16.28 6.08
CA TYR A 137 -9.94 15.42 5.12
C TYR A 137 -9.46 16.18 3.90
N LEU A 138 -10.32 17.02 3.31
CA LEU A 138 -9.98 17.84 2.15
C LEU A 138 -8.86 18.83 2.48
N GLN A 139 -8.91 19.44 3.66
CA GLN A 139 -7.86 20.34 4.13
C GLN A 139 -6.53 19.58 4.28
N TYR A 140 -6.52 18.42 4.92
CA TYR A 140 -5.33 17.59 5.06
C TYR A 140 -4.74 17.19 3.70
N VAL A 141 -5.57 16.74 2.77
CA VAL A 141 -5.14 16.42 1.40
C VAL A 141 -4.50 17.61 0.72
N ASN A 142 -5.14 18.77 0.83
CA ASN A 142 -4.63 20.01 0.26
C ASN A 142 -3.28 20.41 0.86
N ASP A 143 -3.15 20.35 2.18
CA ASP A 143 -1.92 20.70 2.89
C ASP A 143 -0.74 19.80 2.49
N VAL A 144 -0.97 18.48 2.44
CA VAL A 144 0.03 17.51 1.98
C VAL A 144 0.44 17.78 0.54
N HIS A 145 -0.54 18.09 -0.33
CA HIS A 145 -0.28 18.36 -1.74
C HIS A 145 0.55 19.62 -1.93
N TRP A 146 0.15 20.71 -1.29
CA TRP A 146 0.91 21.97 -1.30
C TRP A 146 2.31 21.80 -0.75
N TYR A 147 2.45 21.05 0.35
CA TYR A 147 3.75 20.74 0.92
C TYR A 147 4.63 19.99 -0.07
N GLY A 148 4.07 18.96 -0.73
CA GLY A 148 4.77 18.18 -1.75
C GLY A 148 5.19 19.01 -2.97
N MET A 149 4.32 19.87 -3.48
CA MET A 149 4.62 20.77 -4.61
C MET A 149 5.76 21.74 -4.32
N ASN A 150 5.89 22.19 -3.07
CA ASN A 150 6.96 23.10 -2.68
C ASN A 150 8.31 22.41 -2.39
N LYS A 151 8.31 21.09 -2.16
CA LYS A 151 9.48 20.33 -1.74
C LYS A 151 10.04 19.38 -2.80
N LEU A 152 9.23 18.96 -3.74
CA LEU A 152 9.58 17.93 -4.72
C LEU A 152 9.47 18.48 -6.15
N LYS A 153 10.22 17.89 -7.06
CA LYS A 153 10.11 18.21 -8.50
C LYS A 153 8.81 17.72 -9.11
N SER A 154 8.24 16.63 -8.57
CA SER A 154 6.92 16.11 -8.95
C SER A 154 6.36 15.22 -7.85
N LEU A 155 5.04 15.10 -7.83
CA LEU A 155 4.28 14.01 -7.22
C LEU A 155 3.83 13.07 -8.33
N TYR A 156 3.46 11.81 -7.99
CA TYR A 156 3.05 10.82 -8.98
C TYR A 156 1.56 10.53 -8.86
N TYR A 157 1.15 9.50 -8.11
CA TYR A 157 -0.25 9.19 -7.95
C TYR A 157 -0.80 9.66 -6.60
N PHE A 158 -1.98 10.23 -6.65
CA PHE A 158 -2.88 10.33 -5.51
C PHE A 158 -3.68 9.02 -5.45
N ARG A 159 -3.45 8.21 -4.42
CA ARG A 159 -4.15 6.95 -4.22
C ARG A 159 -5.13 7.10 -3.09
N SER A 160 -6.40 7.01 -3.42
CA SER A 160 -7.48 7.01 -2.46
C SER A 160 -8.08 5.60 -2.42
N ASP A 161 -8.06 4.97 -1.26
CA ASP A 161 -8.87 3.79 -1.03
C ASP A 161 -10.27 4.28 -0.64
N ALA A 162 -11.21 4.29 -1.60
CA ALA A 162 -12.61 4.27 -1.24
C ALA A 162 -12.81 3.09 -0.27
N ALA A 163 -13.52 3.30 0.83
CA ALA A 163 -13.80 2.24 1.80
C ALA A 163 -14.39 1.04 1.05
N ARG A 164 -13.53 0.13 0.61
CA ARG A 164 -13.97 -1.15 0.04
C ARG A 164 -14.56 -1.91 1.21
N SER A 165 -15.88 -1.95 1.27
CA SER A 165 -16.58 -2.79 2.21
C SER A 165 -16.02 -4.21 2.08
N ALA A 166 -15.89 -4.90 3.21
CA ALA A 166 -15.36 -6.26 3.32
C ALA A 166 -16.18 -7.33 2.55
N GLU A 167 -17.21 -6.94 1.80
CA GLU A 167 -18.06 -7.81 1.00
C GLU A 167 -17.32 -8.58 -0.10
N ASN A 168 -16.12 -8.17 -0.48
CA ASN A 168 -15.37 -8.83 -1.56
C ASN A 168 -14.51 -10.03 -1.12
N VAL A 169 -14.50 -10.40 0.16
CA VAL A 169 -13.70 -11.54 0.65
C VAL A 169 -14.40 -12.89 0.39
N ASN A 170 -15.70 -12.88 0.15
CA ASN A 170 -16.52 -14.08 -0.06
C ASN A 170 -16.94 -14.34 -1.51
N VAL A 171 -16.41 -13.62 -2.49
CA VAL A 171 -16.69 -13.94 -3.89
C VAL A 171 -16.01 -15.27 -4.23
N LYS A 172 -16.81 -16.33 -4.34
CA LYS A 172 -16.39 -17.60 -4.95
C LYS A 172 -15.74 -17.26 -6.28
N ILE A 173 -14.45 -17.55 -6.40
CA ILE A 173 -13.69 -17.36 -7.63
C ILE A 173 -14.30 -18.31 -8.68
N GLN A 174 -15.15 -17.80 -9.55
CA GLN A 174 -15.53 -18.51 -10.76
C GLN A 174 -14.27 -18.51 -11.65
N ARG A 175 -13.75 -19.69 -11.92
CA ARG A 175 -12.67 -19.86 -12.90
C ARG A 175 -13.25 -19.46 -14.26
N VAL A 176 -12.82 -18.32 -14.78
CA VAL A 176 -13.05 -17.95 -16.18
C VAL A 176 -12.28 -18.96 -17.03
N LYS A 177 -12.98 -19.71 -17.88
CA LYS A 177 -12.33 -20.59 -18.85
C LYS A 177 -11.58 -19.70 -19.86
N LEU A 178 -10.38 -20.12 -20.22
CA LEU A 178 -9.49 -19.42 -21.16
C LEU A 178 -10.08 -19.19 -22.58
N GLU A 179 -11.23 -19.77 -22.86
CA GLU A 179 -11.91 -19.70 -24.17
C GLU A 179 -12.61 -18.35 -24.42
N ASP A 180 -12.77 -17.50 -23.41
CA ASP A 180 -13.53 -16.24 -23.50
C ASP A 180 -12.65 -14.97 -23.49
N VAL A 181 -11.33 -15.09 -23.64
CA VAL A 181 -10.43 -13.93 -23.67
C VAL A 181 -9.94 -13.67 -25.07
N GLU A 182 -10.69 -12.90 -25.84
CA GLU A 182 -10.16 -12.25 -27.04
C GLU A 182 -9.03 -11.30 -26.64
N CYS A 183 -7.87 -11.50 -27.25
CA CYS A 183 -6.69 -10.72 -26.98
C CYS A 183 -6.80 -9.34 -27.65
N LEU A 184 -7.25 -8.33 -26.90
CA LEU A 184 -7.40 -6.94 -27.37
C LEU A 184 -6.07 -6.20 -27.59
N SER A 185 -4.90 -6.86 -27.48
CA SER A 185 -3.58 -6.21 -27.61
C SER A 185 -2.90 -6.44 -28.97
N CYS A 186 -3.55 -7.09 -29.92
CA CYS A 186 -2.96 -7.39 -31.24
C CYS A 186 -3.51 -6.57 -32.41
N GLU A 187 -4.34 -5.56 -32.17
CA GLU A 187 -4.78 -4.63 -33.19
C GLU A 187 -4.28 -3.21 -32.88
N GLY A 188 -3.12 -2.84 -33.48
CA GLY A 188 -2.57 -1.51 -33.42
C GLY A 188 -1.13 -1.45 -33.86
#